data_79aed063e4f5e6a01979e7bc70ca784c
#
_entry.id   79aed063e4f5e6a01979e7bc70ca784c
#
_cell.length_a   1.000
_cell.length_b   1.000
_cell.length_c   1.000
_cell.angle_alpha   90.00
_cell.angle_beta   90.00
_cell.angle_gamma   90.00
#
_symmetry.space_group_name_H-M   'P 1'
#
loop_
_entity.id
_entity.type
_entity.pdbx_description
1 polymer ?
#
loop_
_entity_poly.entity_id
_entity_poly.type
_entity_poly.pdbx_seq_one_letter_code
_entity_poly.pdbx_strand_id
1 'polypeptide(L)'
;MARARSALELDLDPDVTIGLGLPMEHDDVNGFFPGTSTTLSQTGSNIRNLLLTNRGERVGQPTFGADLLLTLFEPMSDELIIRVEEKISESMADWMPHVTVNKLVVEPDESEINQMNIELEFSLTMNPEVHDAITLSFLTGT
;
A
#
# COMPACT_ATOMS: atom_id res chain seq x y z
N MET A 1 25.69 3.17 26.19
CA MET A 1 24.42 3.32 25.45
C MET A 1 24.58 2.70 24.06
N ALA A 2 23.75 1.76 23.69
CA ALA A 2 23.77 1.24 22.32
C ALA A 2 23.28 2.34 21.36
N ARG A 3 24.06 2.63 20.32
CA ARG A 3 23.70 3.55 19.25
C ARG A 3 22.46 2.97 18.52
N ALA A 4 21.43 3.79 18.35
CA ALA A 4 20.30 3.39 17.52
C ALA A 4 20.81 3.08 16.10
N ARG A 5 20.46 1.89 15.58
CA ARG A 5 20.81 1.50 14.19
C ARG A 5 20.02 2.38 13.22
N SER A 6 20.64 2.76 12.12
CA SER A 6 19.94 3.47 11.05
C SER A 6 19.03 2.50 10.28
N ALA A 7 18.03 3.03 9.57
CA ALA A 7 17.16 2.21 8.74
C ALA A 7 17.95 1.36 7.72
N LEU A 8 19.00 1.93 7.13
CA LEU A 8 19.89 1.22 6.20
C LEU A 8 20.63 0.06 6.87
N GLU A 9 21.10 0.25 8.11
CA GLU A 9 21.78 -0.81 8.87
C GLU A 9 20.80 -1.95 9.25
N LEU A 10 19.53 -1.65 9.48
CA LEU A 10 18.49 -2.64 9.72
C LEU A 10 18.11 -3.39 8.44
N ASP A 11 18.04 -2.71 7.31
CA ASP A 11 17.76 -3.32 6.00
C ASP A 11 18.83 -4.31 5.54
N LEU A 12 20.06 -4.18 6.06
CA LEU A 12 21.17 -5.09 5.79
C LEU A 12 21.21 -6.32 6.71
N ASP A 13 20.39 -6.35 7.74
CA ASP A 13 20.35 -7.43 8.72
C ASP A 13 19.10 -8.32 8.48
N PRO A 14 19.25 -9.48 7.82
CA PRO A 14 18.11 -10.35 7.48
C PRO A 14 17.41 -10.97 8.69
N ASP A 15 18.06 -10.96 9.84
CA ASP A 15 17.51 -11.54 11.07
C ASP A 15 16.63 -10.54 11.86
N VAL A 16 16.59 -9.28 11.39
CA VAL A 16 15.76 -8.24 12.02
C VAL A 16 14.43 -8.10 11.30
N THR A 17 13.34 -8.37 12.00
CA THR A 17 12.00 -8.08 11.53
C THR A 17 11.63 -6.64 11.87
N ILE A 18 11.28 -5.85 10.85
CA ILE A 18 10.92 -4.43 10.98
C ILE A 18 9.41 -4.27 11.21
N GLY A 19 8.59 -5.13 10.60
CA GLY A 19 7.16 -5.06 10.72
C GLY A 19 6.45 -6.30 10.19
N LEU A 20 5.14 -6.19 9.98
CA LEU A 20 4.29 -7.26 9.47
C LEU A 20 4.06 -7.12 7.97
N GLY A 21 4.20 -8.22 7.24
CA GLY A 21 3.85 -8.29 5.83
C GLY A 21 2.33 -8.32 5.59
N LEU A 22 1.89 -7.69 4.54
CA LEU A 22 0.51 -7.75 4.05
C LEU A 22 0.49 -8.15 2.57
N PRO A 23 -0.42 -9.01 2.13
CA PRO A 23 -1.48 -9.67 2.93
C PRO A 23 -0.93 -10.67 3.95
N MET A 24 -1.69 -10.93 5.00
CA MET A 24 -1.33 -11.95 5.98
C MET A 24 -1.64 -13.33 5.38
N GLU A 25 -0.60 -14.04 5.02
CA GLU A 25 -0.67 -15.40 4.49
C GLU A 25 0.07 -16.36 5.42
N HIS A 26 -0.38 -17.61 5.47
CA HIS A 26 0.32 -18.62 6.24
C HIS A 26 1.59 -19.06 5.49
N ASP A 27 2.72 -18.88 6.15
CA ASP A 27 4.02 -19.40 5.71
C ASP A 27 4.43 -20.53 6.65
N ASP A 28 4.85 -21.65 6.08
CA ASP A 28 5.29 -22.82 6.85
C ASP A 28 6.52 -22.55 7.75
N VAL A 29 7.27 -21.50 7.45
CA VAL A 29 8.47 -21.09 8.20
C VAL A 29 8.14 -20.04 9.27
N ASN A 30 7.34 -19.02 8.91
CA ASN A 30 7.09 -17.85 9.75
C ASN A 30 5.67 -17.82 10.38
N GLY A 31 4.82 -18.79 10.04
CA GLY A 31 3.46 -18.89 10.55
C GLY A 31 2.50 -17.87 9.94
N PHE A 32 1.51 -17.42 10.71
CA PHE A 32 0.46 -16.50 10.24
C PHE A 32 0.88 -15.03 10.18
N PHE A 33 2.06 -14.69 10.67
CA PHE A 33 2.54 -13.31 10.76
C PHE A 33 3.89 -13.18 10.05
N PRO A 34 3.90 -13.18 8.70
CA PRO A 34 5.15 -12.99 7.97
C PRO A 34 5.75 -11.62 8.32
N GLY A 35 6.99 -11.63 8.77
CA GLY A 35 7.72 -10.41 9.05
C GLY A 35 8.34 -9.80 7.80
N THR A 36 8.42 -8.50 7.75
CA THR A 36 9.20 -7.77 6.74
C THR A 36 10.56 -7.42 7.31
N SER A 37 11.62 -7.65 6.54
CA SER A 37 13.01 -7.38 6.94
C SER A 37 13.59 -6.11 6.32
N THR A 38 12.93 -5.54 5.29
CA THR A 38 13.39 -4.32 4.63
C THR A 38 12.39 -3.19 4.75
N THR A 39 12.89 -1.95 4.83
CA THR A 39 12.04 -0.75 4.88
C THR A 39 11.16 -0.64 3.64
N LEU A 40 11.66 -1.02 2.45
CA LEU A 40 10.89 -0.97 1.22
C LEU A 40 9.70 -1.95 1.26
N SER A 41 9.92 -3.20 1.65
CA SER A 41 8.87 -4.21 1.80
C SER A 41 7.82 -3.81 2.84
N GLN A 42 8.26 -3.26 3.97
CA GLN A 42 7.33 -2.74 4.99
C GLN A 42 6.52 -1.54 4.46
N THR A 43 7.13 -0.68 3.65
CA THR A 43 6.44 0.44 3.01
C THR A 43 5.33 -0.06 2.10
N GLY A 44 5.56 -1.09 1.29
CA GLY A 44 4.52 -1.73 0.48
C GLY A 44 3.35 -2.23 1.32
N SER A 45 3.62 -2.88 2.45
CA SER A 45 2.60 -3.31 3.41
C SER A 45 1.83 -2.14 4.02
N ASN A 46 2.51 -1.05 4.34
CA ASN A 46 1.90 0.16 4.88
C ASN A 46 1.00 0.87 3.84
N ILE A 47 1.41 0.89 2.57
CA ILE A 47 0.59 1.41 1.48
C ILE A 47 -0.69 0.57 1.32
N ARG A 48 -0.58 -0.76 1.31
CA ARG A 48 -1.76 -1.65 1.28
C ARG A 48 -2.72 -1.32 2.43
N ASN A 49 -2.19 -1.20 3.64
CA ASN A 49 -2.98 -0.87 4.82
C ASN A 49 -3.67 0.50 4.69
N LEU A 50 -2.98 1.52 4.17
CA LEU A 50 -3.55 2.84 3.92
C LEU A 50 -4.70 2.78 2.91
N LEU A 51 -4.48 2.13 1.77
CA LEU A 51 -5.45 2.06 0.68
C LEU A 51 -6.68 1.20 1.01
N LEU A 52 -6.51 0.16 1.84
CA LEU A 52 -7.58 -0.73 2.27
C LEU A 52 -8.35 -0.23 3.51
N THR A 53 -7.92 0.87 4.12
CA THR A 53 -8.60 1.45 5.28
C THR A 53 -9.51 2.59 4.86
N ASN A 54 -10.76 2.58 5.33
CA ASN A 54 -11.66 3.73 5.17
C ASN A 54 -11.44 4.72 6.32
N ARG A 55 -11.63 6.01 6.04
CA ARG A 55 -11.61 7.05 7.06
C ARG A 55 -12.71 6.77 8.09
N GLY A 56 -12.38 6.95 9.37
CA GLY A 56 -13.27 6.65 10.50
C GLY A 56 -13.16 5.23 11.07
N GLU A 57 -12.49 4.30 10.39
CA GLU A 57 -12.31 2.93 10.91
C GLU A 57 -11.32 2.85 12.08
N ARG A 58 -10.33 3.75 12.12
CA ARG A 58 -9.34 3.80 13.20
C ARG A 58 -9.76 4.76 14.30
N VAL A 59 -10.05 4.24 15.47
CA VAL A 59 -10.46 5.05 16.64
C VAL A 59 -9.39 6.07 17.03
N GLY A 60 -8.10 5.71 16.97
CA GLY A 60 -6.98 6.60 17.31
C GLY A 60 -6.59 7.59 16.22
N GLN A 61 -6.96 7.34 14.97
CA GLN A 61 -6.65 8.17 13.81
C GLN A 61 -7.81 8.12 12.80
N PRO A 62 -8.91 8.80 13.06
CA PRO A 62 -10.11 8.72 12.22
C PRO A 62 -9.94 9.30 10.81
N THR A 63 -8.93 10.13 10.60
CA THR A 63 -8.61 10.71 9.28
C THR A 63 -7.72 9.81 8.42
N PHE A 64 -7.17 8.72 8.98
CA PHE A 64 -6.34 7.77 8.25
C PHE A 64 -7.19 6.92 7.30
N GLY A 65 -6.75 6.78 6.06
CA GLY A 65 -7.39 5.95 5.05
C GLY A 65 -7.60 6.69 3.72
N ALA A 66 -7.88 5.92 2.68
CA ALA A 66 -8.07 6.43 1.32
C ALA A 66 -9.54 6.46 0.87
N ASP A 67 -10.47 5.87 1.62
CA ASP A 67 -11.90 5.75 1.26
C ASP A 67 -12.15 5.11 -0.11
N LEU A 68 -11.26 4.25 -0.56
CA LEU A 68 -11.39 3.60 -1.86
C LEU A 68 -12.59 2.67 -1.91
N LEU A 69 -12.82 1.89 -0.86
CA LEU A 69 -13.90 0.91 -0.81
C LEU A 69 -15.27 1.55 -1.03
N LEU A 70 -15.49 2.75 -0.50
CA LEU A 70 -16.75 3.48 -0.70
C LEU A 70 -16.93 3.94 -2.15
N THR A 71 -15.84 4.32 -2.81
CA THR A 71 -15.85 4.77 -4.20
C THR A 71 -16.09 3.61 -5.17
N LEU A 72 -15.62 2.41 -4.82
CA LEU A 72 -15.73 1.22 -5.66
C LEU A 72 -17.16 0.62 -5.72
N PHE A 73 -18.09 1.10 -4.92
CA PHE A 73 -19.52 0.75 -5.08
C PHE A 73 -20.21 1.50 -6.25
N GLU A 74 -19.52 2.48 -6.85
CA GLU A 74 -20.01 3.18 -8.01
C GLU A 74 -19.83 2.35 -9.29
N PRO A 75 -20.67 2.52 -10.33
CA PRO A 75 -20.49 1.85 -11.60
C PRO A 75 -19.17 2.23 -12.26
N MET A 76 -18.54 1.28 -12.96
CA MET A 76 -17.28 1.51 -13.69
C MET A 76 -17.46 2.63 -14.72
N SER A 77 -16.68 3.67 -14.63
CA SER A 77 -16.65 4.80 -15.54
C SER A 77 -15.27 5.46 -15.56
N ASP A 78 -14.95 6.21 -16.60
CA ASP A 78 -13.70 6.96 -16.67
C ASP A 78 -13.59 7.99 -15.52
N GLU A 79 -14.72 8.54 -15.08
CA GLU A 79 -14.77 9.46 -13.93
C GLU A 79 -14.42 8.74 -12.61
N LEU A 80 -14.83 7.48 -12.48
CA LEU A 80 -14.48 6.67 -11.31
C LEU A 80 -12.97 6.42 -11.26
N ILE A 81 -12.36 6.08 -12.38
CA ILE A 81 -10.91 5.85 -12.48
C ILE A 81 -10.14 7.09 -12.02
N ILE A 82 -10.45 8.25 -12.59
CA ILE A 82 -9.82 9.54 -12.23
C ILE A 82 -9.97 9.81 -10.72
N ARG A 83 -11.17 9.60 -10.17
CA ARG A 83 -11.45 9.83 -8.75
C ARG A 83 -10.66 8.89 -7.84
N VAL A 84 -10.48 7.64 -8.25
CA VAL A 84 -9.66 6.66 -7.51
C VAL A 84 -8.19 7.08 -7.52
N GLU A 85 -7.65 7.51 -8.67
CA GLU A 85 -6.28 8.01 -8.79
C GLU A 85 -6.05 9.25 -7.91
N GLU A 86 -6.99 10.21 -7.91
CA GLU A 86 -6.91 11.40 -7.06
C GLU A 86 -6.90 11.03 -5.58
N LYS A 87 -7.79 10.15 -5.14
CA LYS A 87 -7.85 9.70 -3.73
C LYS A 87 -6.58 8.99 -3.29
N ILE A 88 -6.00 8.14 -4.15
CA ILE A 88 -4.74 7.48 -3.86
C ILE A 88 -3.63 8.52 -3.71
N SER A 89 -3.50 9.42 -4.67
CA SER A 89 -2.47 10.46 -4.68
C SER A 89 -2.56 11.38 -3.44
N GLU A 90 -3.77 11.82 -3.08
CA GLU A 90 -4.03 12.61 -1.88
C GLU A 90 -3.63 11.87 -0.61
N SER A 91 -4.10 10.63 -0.47
CA SER A 91 -3.80 9.82 0.73
C SER A 91 -2.31 9.51 0.89
N MET A 92 -1.62 9.26 -0.22
CA MET A 92 -0.17 9.05 -0.22
C MET A 92 0.58 10.31 0.20
N ALA A 93 0.18 11.49 -0.31
CA ALA A 93 0.80 12.77 0.05
C ALA A 93 0.59 13.10 1.54
N ASP A 94 -0.59 12.83 2.08
CA ASP A 94 -0.94 13.14 3.46
C ASP A 94 -0.26 12.21 4.48
N TRP A 95 -0.21 10.90 4.17
CA TRP A 95 0.20 9.89 5.15
C TRP A 95 1.58 9.30 4.92
N MET A 96 2.08 9.37 3.70
CA MET A 96 3.36 8.79 3.32
C MET A 96 4.25 9.76 2.51
N PRO A 97 4.56 10.96 3.03
CA PRO A 97 5.34 11.98 2.32
C PRO A 97 6.79 11.55 2.01
N HIS A 98 7.27 10.47 2.66
CA HIS A 98 8.60 9.88 2.43
C HIS A 98 8.62 8.86 1.28
N VAL A 99 7.47 8.63 0.65
CA VAL A 99 7.30 7.72 -0.49
C VAL A 99 7.06 8.53 -1.75
N THR A 100 7.80 8.20 -2.80
CA THR A 100 7.59 8.75 -4.13
C THR A 100 6.80 7.74 -4.96
N VAL A 101 5.66 8.16 -5.48
CA VAL A 101 4.88 7.36 -6.44
C VAL A 101 5.48 7.58 -7.82
N ASN A 102 6.03 6.51 -8.39
CA ASN A 102 6.67 6.55 -9.70
C ASN A 102 5.68 6.27 -10.83
N LYS A 103 4.74 5.37 -10.57
CA LYS A 103 3.69 4.99 -11.52
C LYS A 103 2.41 4.63 -10.75
N LEU A 104 1.30 5.12 -11.21
CA LEU A 104 -0.03 4.73 -10.74
C LEU A 104 -0.89 4.42 -11.97
N VAL A 105 -1.41 3.20 -12.01
CA VAL A 105 -2.31 2.75 -13.07
C VAL A 105 -3.56 2.18 -12.43
N VAL A 106 -4.70 2.67 -12.86
CA VAL A 106 -6.01 2.19 -12.45
C VAL A 106 -6.76 1.76 -13.70
N GLU A 107 -7.00 0.47 -13.83
CA GLU A 107 -7.60 -0.11 -15.04
C GLU A 107 -8.72 -1.09 -14.68
N PRO A 108 -9.80 -1.14 -15.48
CA PRO A 108 -10.76 -2.24 -15.37
C PRO A 108 -10.09 -3.56 -15.75
N ASP A 109 -10.48 -4.64 -15.10
CA ASP A 109 -10.01 -5.97 -15.47
C ASP A 109 -10.68 -6.41 -16.78
N GLU A 110 -9.89 -6.92 -17.74
CA GLU A 110 -10.41 -7.36 -19.04
C GLU A 110 -11.15 -8.71 -18.96
N SER A 111 -10.83 -9.52 -17.95
CA SER A 111 -11.34 -10.89 -17.83
C SER A 111 -12.48 -11.01 -16.82
N GLU A 112 -12.57 -10.13 -15.85
CA GLU A 112 -13.57 -10.16 -14.78
C GLU A 112 -14.44 -8.90 -14.84
N ILE A 113 -15.73 -9.11 -15.05
CA ILE A 113 -16.73 -8.03 -15.06
C ILE A 113 -16.78 -7.39 -13.66
N ASN A 114 -16.74 -6.07 -13.60
CA ASN A 114 -16.80 -5.29 -12.37
C ASN A 114 -15.58 -5.46 -11.44
N GLN A 115 -14.42 -5.76 -11.98
CA GLN A 115 -13.16 -5.74 -11.25
C GLN A 115 -12.28 -4.58 -11.74
N MET A 116 -11.64 -3.91 -10.80
CA MET A 116 -10.67 -2.86 -11.03
C MET A 116 -9.33 -3.28 -10.46
N ASN A 117 -8.28 -3.12 -11.24
CA ASN A 117 -6.91 -3.37 -10.83
C ASN A 117 -6.18 -2.05 -10.64
N ILE A 118 -5.50 -1.93 -9.52
CA ILE A 118 -4.66 -0.78 -9.18
C ILE A 118 -3.23 -1.27 -9.09
N GLU A 119 -2.37 -0.77 -9.94
CA GLU A 119 -0.93 -0.99 -9.91
C GLU A 119 -0.24 0.29 -9.46
N LEU A 120 0.50 0.23 -8.37
CA LEU A 120 1.24 1.35 -7.82
C LEU A 120 2.71 0.97 -7.66
N GLU A 121 3.57 1.65 -8.43
CA GLU A 121 5.02 1.55 -8.32
C GLU A 121 5.53 2.72 -7.49
N PHE A 122 6.38 2.43 -6.54
CA PHE A 122 6.89 3.42 -5.60
C PHE A 122 8.37 3.22 -5.26
N SER A 123 8.98 4.28 -4.77
CA SER A 123 10.33 4.27 -4.22
C SER A 123 10.38 5.09 -2.94
N LEU A 124 11.41 4.88 -2.14
CA LEU A 124 11.67 5.72 -0.96
C LEU A 124 12.44 6.97 -1.37
N THR A 125 12.04 8.12 -0.87
CA THR A 125 12.75 9.39 -1.12
C THR A 125 14.23 9.31 -0.72
N MET A 126 14.55 8.48 0.28
CA MET A 126 15.93 8.26 0.74
C MET A 126 16.74 7.35 -0.21
N ASN A 127 16.08 6.52 -1.01
CA ASN A 127 16.73 5.60 -1.95
C ASN A 127 15.90 5.46 -3.24
N PRO A 128 15.92 6.49 -4.11
CA PRO A 128 15.07 6.53 -5.30
C PRO A 128 15.47 5.52 -6.40
N GLU A 129 16.63 4.89 -6.27
CA GLU A 129 17.11 3.88 -7.23
C GLU A 129 16.42 2.52 -7.06
N VAL A 130 15.84 2.28 -5.89
CA VAL A 130 15.19 0.99 -5.60
C VAL A 130 13.68 1.18 -5.59
N HIS A 131 13.02 0.45 -6.48
CA HIS A 131 11.58 0.49 -6.68
C HIS A 131 10.93 -0.81 -6.22
N ASP A 132 9.70 -0.71 -5.79
CA ASP A 132 8.81 -1.85 -5.55
C ASP A 132 7.42 -1.53 -6.08
N ALA A 133 6.61 -2.53 -6.32
CA ALA A 133 5.27 -2.37 -6.86
C ALA A 133 4.27 -3.20 -6.06
N ILE A 134 3.09 -2.63 -5.87
CA ILE A 134 1.95 -3.35 -5.31
C ILE A 134 0.81 -3.37 -6.30
N THR A 135 0.10 -4.49 -6.31
CA THR A 135 -1.13 -4.64 -7.08
C THR A 135 -2.27 -4.91 -6.12
N LEU A 136 -3.36 -4.21 -6.30
CA LEU A 136 -4.61 -4.40 -5.58
C LEU A 136 -5.74 -4.61 -6.57
N SER A 137 -6.59 -5.60 -6.30
CA SER A 137 -7.76 -5.89 -7.12
C SER A 137 -9.02 -5.70 -6.29
N PHE A 138 -9.97 -4.96 -6.83
CA PHE A 138 -11.23 -4.65 -6.16
C PHE A 138 -12.42 -5.02 -7.04
N LEU A 139 -13.48 -5.51 -6.42
CA LEU A 139 -14.77 -5.64 -7.07
C LEU A 139 -15.49 -4.29 -7.01
N THR A 140 -15.91 -3.80 -8.16
CA THR A 140 -16.71 -2.57 -8.27
C THR A 140 -18.20 -2.88 -8.24
N GLY A 141 -19.00 -1.88 -7.95
CA GLY A 141 -20.47 -2.00 -8.03
C GLY A 141 -20.95 -2.27 -9.45
N THR A 142 -22.00 -3.04 -9.56
CA THR A 142 -22.66 -3.33 -10.84
C THR A 142 -23.47 -2.13 -11.33
#